data_7617e8209de2e1b9c15c7e8b8f73a2e4
#
_entry.id   7617e8209de2e1b9c15c7e8b8f73a2e4
#
_cell.length_a   1.000
_cell.length_b   1.000
_cell.length_c   1.000
_cell.angle_alpha   90.00
_cell.angle_beta   90.00
_cell.angle_gamma   90.00
#
_symmetry.space_group_name_H-M   'P 1'
#
loop_
_entity.id
_entity.type
_entity.pdbx_description
1 polymer ?
#
loop_
_entity_poly.entity_id
_entity_poly.type
_entity_poly.pdbx_seq_one_letter_code
_entity_poly.pdbx_strand_id
1 'polypeptide(L)'
;MELQKTDPEFMERFRHFAFDEVVKEENQQLDAPTRYLAILAALIGCGGVDAFREMLPAALKNGVTPVMVKETVYQAANYLGYGRMLPFLNATNEIFAQMEIALPLPGQATTTMNDRLEKGAEAQAKIFGEHMKEAWKRGHINRWLAANCFGDFYTRTGLDLPQREMITFCFLMAQGGCEPQLIAHAKGNMNLGNDKDFLVRVVSQCLPYIGYPRSLNAVSVLDKC
;
A
#
# COMPACT_ATOMS: atom_id res chain seq x y z
N MET A 1 -10.84 -16.72 16.83
CA MET A 1 -9.38 -16.57 16.86
C MET A 1 -8.84 -17.31 18.08
N GLU A 2 -7.90 -18.18 17.88
CA GLU A 2 -7.35 -19.04 18.95
C GLU A 2 -6.50 -18.24 19.94
N LEU A 3 -5.80 -17.20 19.46
CA LEU A 3 -4.94 -16.33 20.29
C LEU A 3 -5.69 -15.66 21.46
N GLN A 4 -6.98 -15.38 21.32
CA GLN A 4 -7.78 -14.86 22.44
C GLN A 4 -7.85 -15.85 23.61
N LYS A 5 -7.67 -17.16 23.34
CA LYS A 5 -7.70 -18.22 24.36
C LYS A 5 -6.31 -18.53 24.92
N THR A 6 -5.30 -18.47 24.06
CA THR A 6 -3.91 -18.79 24.42
C THR A 6 -3.16 -17.61 25.03
N ASP A 7 -3.42 -16.39 24.56
CA ASP A 7 -2.70 -15.17 24.91
C ASP A 7 -3.67 -14.00 25.25
N PRO A 8 -4.60 -14.17 26.21
CA PRO A 8 -5.70 -13.22 26.44
C PRO A 8 -5.23 -11.83 26.85
N GLU A 9 -4.23 -11.72 27.74
CA GLU A 9 -3.70 -10.44 28.19
C GLU A 9 -3.02 -9.66 27.06
N PHE A 10 -2.19 -10.32 26.25
CA PHE A 10 -1.57 -9.71 25.08
C PHE A 10 -2.61 -9.22 24.08
N MET A 11 -3.61 -10.06 23.78
CA MET A 11 -4.66 -9.72 22.81
C MET A 11 -5.55 -8.58 23.30
N GLU A 12 -5.81 -8.49 24.62
CA GLU A 12 -6.52 -7.35 25.22
C GLU A 12 -5.75 -6.05 24.98
N ARG A 13 -4.45 -6.02 25.30
CA ARG A 13 -3.59 -4.84 25.12
C ARG A 13 -3.47 -4.45 23.65
N PHE A 14 -3.19 -5.40 22.76
CA PHE A 14 -3.08 -5.15 21.34
C PHE A 14 -4.39 -4.59 20.76
N ARG A 15 -5.53 -5.19 21.11
CA ARG A 15 -6.83 -4.74 20.60
C ARG A 15 -7.20 -3.36 21.12
N HIS A 16 -6.97 -3.09 22.40
CA HIS A 16 -7.20 -1.77 22.97
C HIS A 16 -6.36 -0.72 22.23
N PHE A 17 -5.07 -0.96 22.03
CA PHE A 17 -4.20 -0.04 21.30
C PHE A 17 -4.64 0.14 19.84
N ALA A 18 -4.80 -0.96 19.09
CA ALA A 18 -5.05 -0.93 17.66
C ALA A 18 -6.46 -0.47 17.26
N PHE A 19 -7.48 -0.73 18.09
CA PHE A 19 -8.89 -0.49 17.74
C PHE A 19 -9.60 0.51 18.64
N ASP A 20 -8.95 0.99 19.72
CA ASP A 20 -9.48 2.04 20.58
C ASP A 20 -8.57 3.28 20.60
N GLU A 21 -7.35 3.19 21.12
CA GLU A 21 -6.47 4.37 21.26
C GLU A 21 -6.15 4.99 19.89
N VAL A 22 -5.52 4.21 18.97
CA VAL A 22 -5.08 4.72 17.67
C VAL A 22 -6.24 5.20 16.80
N VAL A 23 -7.38 4.52 16.86
CA VAL A 23 -8.55 4.88 16.05
C VAL A 23 -9.27 6.11 16.56
N LYS A 24 -9.23 6.34 17.89
CA LYS A 24 -9.92 7.46 18.55
C LYS A 24 -9.02 8.66 18.78
N GLU A 25 -7.70 8.55 18.51
CA GLU A 25 -6.75 9.65 18.68
C GLU A 25 -7.20 10.89 17.92
N GLU A 26 -7.23 12.04 18.58
CA GLU A 26 -7.73 13.26 18.00
C GLU A 26 -6.95 13.66 16.74
N ASN A 27 -7.68 14.00 15.69
CA ASN A 27 -7.12 14.37 14.35
C ASN A 27 -6.29 13.28 13.67
N GLN A 28 -6.33 12.02 14.14
CA GLN A 28 -5.63 10.88 13.52
C GLN A 28 -6.56 9.89 12.82
N GLN A 29 -7.84 10.21 12.71
CA GLN A 29 -8.83 9.33 12.08
C GLN A 29 -8.67 9.32 10.55
N LEU A 30 -8.91 8.15 9.98
CA LEU A 30 -9.12 7.92 8.56
C LEU A 30 -10.49 7.27 8.35
N ASP A 31 -11.10 7.47 7.18
CA ASP A 31 -12.26 6.65 6.83
C ASP A 31 -11.88 5.16 6.78
N ALA A 32 -12.86 4.29 7.00
CA ALA A 32 -12.59 2.88 7.15
C ALA A 32 -11.93 2.23 5.91
N PRO A 33 -12.38 2.46 4.67
CA PRO A 33 -11.71 1.92 3.49
C PRO A 33 -10.24 2.35 3.38
N THR A 34 -9.94 3.63 3.57
CA THR A 34 -8.57 4.16 3.51
C THR A 34 -7.69 3.55 4.60
N ARG A 35 -8.20 3.48 5.84
CA ARG A 35 -7.50 2.86 6.96
C ARG A 35 -7.14 1.41 6.68
N TYR A 36 -8.11 0.60 6.28
CA TYR A 36 -7.88 -0.82 6.00
C TYR A 36 -6.96 -1.05 4.81
N LEU A 37 -7.08 -0.24 3.77
CA LEU A 37 -6.19 -0.32 2.60
C LEU A 37 -4.73 -0.04 2.99
N ALA A 38 -4.50 0.99 3.80
CA ALA A 38 -3.18 1.33 4.34
C ALA A 38 -2.60 0.20 5.21
N ILE A 39 -3.41 -0.37 6.12
CA ILE A 39 -2.99 -1.50 6.97
C ILE A 39 -2.63 -2.73 6.13
N LEU A 40 -3.46 -3.10 5.15
CA LEU A 40 -3.15 -4.23 4.26
C LEU A 40 -1.83 -4.01 3.51
N ALA A 41 -1.61 -2.81 2.96
CA ALA A 41 -0.36 -2.46 2.29
C ALA A 41 0.84 -2.52 3.25
N ALA A 42 0.72 -1.98 4.47
CA ALA A 42 1.77 -2.04 5.48
C ALA A 42 2.11 -3.48 5.90
N LEU A 43 1.10 -4.34 6.07
CA LEU A 43 1.29 -5.77 6.35
C LEU A 43 2.02 -6.49 5.21
N ILE A 44 1.71 -6.15 3.95
CA ILE A 44 2.47 -6.68 2.80
C ILE A 44 3.92 -6.20 2.88
N GLY A 45 4.15 -4.92 3.17
CA GLY A 45 5.47 -4.31 3.27
C GLY A 45 6.38 -4.96 4.32
N CYS A 46 5.84 -5.30 5.49
CA CYS A 46 6.60 -5.96 6.56
C CYS A 46 6.64 -7.50 6.47
N GLY A 47 5.97 -8.12 5.49
CA GLY A 47 5.93 -9.58 5.34
C GLY A 47 4.95 -10.28 6.30
N GLY A 48 4.00 -9.55 6.88
CA GLY A 48 3.04 -10.04 7.88
C GLY A 48 1.85 -10.80 7.28
N VAL A 49 2.09 -11.91 6.59
CA VAL A 49 1.05 -12.63 5.84
C VAL A 49 -0.07 -13.19 6.73
N ASP A 50 0.22 -13.64 7.93
CA ASP A 50 -0.79 -14.17 8.85
C ASP A 50 -1.70 -13.06 9.36
N ALA A 51 -1.13 -11.92 9.77
CA ALA A 51 -1.90 -10.74 10.16
C ALA A 51 -2.71 -10.18 8.97
N PHE A 52 -2.18 -10.24 7.74
CA PHE A 52 -2.92 -9.90 6.53
C PHE A 52 -4.15 -10.81 6.34
N ARG A 53 -4.00 -12.13 6.53
CA ARG A 53 -5.12 -13.08 6.49
C ARG A 53 -6.23 -12.75 7.48
N GLU A 54 -5.86 -12.35 8.69
CA GLU A 54 -6.82 -11.95 9.72
C GLU A 54 -7.52 -10.63 9.39
N MET A 55 -6.79 -9.68 8.81
CA MET A 55 -7.29 -8.33 8.53
C MET A 55 -8.13 -8.24 7.26
N LEU A 56 -7.85 -9.06 6.25
CA LEU A 56 -8.51 -8.98 4.94
C LEU A 56 -10.04 -9.13 4.98
N PRO A 57 -10.65 -10.08 5.74
CA PRO A 57 -12.11 -10.15 5.85
C PRO A 57 -12.72 -8.90 6.48
N ALA A 58 -12.05 -8.28 7.44
CA ALA A 58 -12.49 -7.03 8.05
C ALA A 58 -12.41 -5.87 7.05
N ALA A 59 -11.32 -5.78 6.27
CA ALA A 59 -11.18 -4.78 5.21
C ALA A 59 -12.32 -4.84 4.19
N LEU A 60 -12.63 -6.05 3.71
CA LEU A 60 -13.74 -6.27 2.76
C LEU A 60 -15.10 -5.84 3.32
N LYS A 61 -15.36 -6.13 4.60
CA LYS A 61 -16.59 -5.72 5.30
C LYS A 61 -16.68 -4.21 5.53
N ASN A 62 -15.56 -3.51 5.52
CA ASN A 62 -15.46 -2.07 5.78
C ASN A 62 -15.17 -1.25 4.51
N GLY A 63 -15.56 -1.75 3.34
CA GLY A 63 -15.62 -0.98 2.10
C GLY A 63 -14.40 -1.09 1.18
N VAL A 64 -13.36 -1.87 1.55
CA VAL A 64 -12.29 -2.22 0.60
C VAL A 64 -12.83 -3.27 -0.37
N THR A 65 -12.89 -2.95 -1.66
CA THR A 65 -13.42 -3.89 -2.66
C THR A 65 -12.42 -5.01 -2.99
N PRO A 66 -12.88 -6.18 -3.48
CA PRO A 66 -11.99 -7.23 -3.95
C PRO A 66 -10.99 -6.76 -5.01
N VAL A 67 -11.40 -5.84 -5.90
CA VAL A 67 -10.52 -5.23 -6.90
C VAL A 67 -9.42 -4.41 -6.22
N MET A 68 -9.76 -3.54 -5.26
CA MET A 68 -8.76 -2.75 -4.52
C MET A 68 -7.73 -3.64 -3.83
N VAL A 69 -8.15 -4.75 -3.21
CA VAL A 69 -7.24 -5.72 -2.58
C VAL A 69 -6.29 -6.30 -3.62
N LYS A 70 -6.80 -6.77 -4.76
CA LYS A 70 -5.97 -7.35 -5.83
C LYS A 70 -4.97 -6.32 -6.39
N GLU A 71 -5.42 -5.10 -6.64
CA GLU A 71 -4.56 -4.04 -7.14
C GLU A 71 -3.46 -3.67 -6.14
N THR A 72 -3.75 -3.68 -4.84
CA THR A 72 -2.74 -3.49 -3.79
C THR A 72 -1.70 -4.61 -3.82
N VAL A 73 -2.14 -5.88 -3.86
CA VAL A 73 -1.21 -7.02 -3.92
C VAL A 73 -0.39 -7.01 -5.21
N TYR A 74 -1.00 -6.73 -6.36
CA TYR A 74 -0.28 -6.67 -7.64
C TYR A 74 0.79 -5.58 -7.66
N GLN A 75 0.46 -4.37 -7.18
CA GLN A 75 1.40 -3.26 -7.14
C GLN A 75 2.61 -3.54 -6.22
N ALA A 76 2.43 -4.32 -5.16
CA ALA A 76 3.51 -4.73 -4.27
C ALA A 76 4.63 -5.49 -4.98
N ALA A 77 4.35 -6.17 -6.12
CA ALA A 77 5.38 -6.86 -6.89
C ALA A 77 6.49 -5.92 -7.39
N ASN A 78 6.17 -4.65 -7.66
CA ASN A 78 7.14 -3.66 -8.14
C ASN A 78 8.07 -3.12 -7.04
N TYR A 79 7.60 -3.11 -5.79
CA TYR A 79 8.32 -2.51 -4.66
C TYR A 79 9.00 -3.54 -3.76
N LEU A 80 8.42 -4.72 -3.66
CA LEU A 80 8.88 -5.80 -2.78
C LEU A 80 9.44 -7.00 -3.55
N GLY A 81 9.15 -7.06 -4.84
CA GLY A 81 9.47 -8.20 -5.70
C GLY A 81 8.43 -9.33 -5.61
N TYR A 82 8.36 -10.13 -6.67
CA TYR A 82 7.40 -11.24 -6.79
C TYR A 82 7.48 -12.22 -5.63
N GLY A 83 8.69 -12.55 -5.17
CA GLY A 83 8.88 -13.52 -4.09
C GLY A 83 8.24 -13.12 -2.76
N ARG A 84 8.28 -11.82 -2.42
CA ARG A 84 7.62 -11.31 -1.20
C ARG A 84 6.12 -11.12 -1.40
N MET A 85 5.68 -10.77 -2.60
CA MET A 85 4.26 -10.54 -2.91
C MET A 85 3.46 -11.84 -2.99
N LEU A 86 4.03 -12.92 -3.52
CA LEU A 86 3.32 -14.16 -3.84
C LEU A 86 2.53 -14.77 -2.66
N PRO A 87 3.06 -14.84 -1.42
CA PRO A 87 2.30 -15.36 -0.28
C PRO A 87 0.99 -14.59 -0.02
N PHE A 88 0.99 -13.28 -0.26
CA PHE A 88 -0.19 -12.43 -0.09
C PHE A 88 -1.22 -12.64 -1.21
N LEU A 89 -0.75 -12.89 -2.43
CA LEU A 89 -1.66 -13.24 -3.54
C LEU A 89 -2.36 -14.58 -3.26
N ASN A 90 -1.63 -15.57 -2.77
CA ASN A 90 -2.21 -16.86 -2.37
C ASN A 90 -3.21 -16.69 -1.22
N ALA A 91 -2.83 -15.95 -0.16
CA ALA A 91 -3.71 -15.64 0.96
C ALA A 91 -4.99 -14.92 0.51
N THR A 92 -4.87 -13.97 -0.42
CA THR A 92 -6.02 -13.26 -0.98
C THR A 92 -6.96 -14.22 -1.70
N ASN A 93 -6.42 -15.10 -2.55
CA ASN A 93 -7.23 -16.07 -3.31
C ASN A 93 -7.96 -17.06 -2.39
N GLU A 94 -7.27 -17.56 -1.35
CA GLU A 94 -7.85 -18.46 -0.36
C GLU A 94 -9.01 -17.79 0.40
N ILE A 95 -8.82 -16.55 0.86
CA ILE A 95 -9.87 -15.81 1.57
C ILE A 95 -11.03 -15.46 0.64
N PHE A 96 -10.76 -15.10 -0.61
CA PHE A 96 -11.81 -14.84 -1.58
C PHE A 96 -12.66 -16.10 -1.83
N ALA A 97 -12.03 -17.27 -1.94
CA ALA A 97 -12.75 -18.55 -2.06
C ALA A 97 -13.61 -18.84 -0.81
N GLN A 98 -13.07 -18.61 0.40
CA GLN A 98 -13.83 -18.78 1.65
C GLN A 98 -15.02 -17.83 1.79
N MET A 99 -14.93 -16.64 1.17
CA MET A 99 -15.97 -15.60 1.16
C MET A 99 -16.88 -15.67 -0.08
N GLU A 100 -16.75 -16.72 -0.89
CA GLU A 100 -17.52 -16.93 -2.12
C GLU A 100 -17.38 -15.81 -3.16
N ILE A 101 -16.23 -15.10 -3.15
CA ILE A 101 -15.90 -14.08 -4.14
C ILE A 101 -15.35 -14.77 -5.39
N ALA A 102 -16.09 -14.65 -6.50
CA ALA A 102 -15.75 -15.31 -7.76
C ALA A 102 -14.41 -14.79 -8.34
N LEU A 103 -13.59 -15.70 -8.83
CA LEU A 103 -12.35 -15.42 -9.56
C LEU A 103 -12.41 -16.04 -10.96
N PRO A 104 -11.76 -15.45 -11.99
CA PRO A 104 -10.98 -14.21 -11.91
C PRO A 104 -11.85 -12.95 -11.78
N LEU A 105 -11.32 -11.89 -11.13
CA LEU A 105 -11.96 -10.58 -11.18
C LEU A 105 -11.82 -9.95 -12.57
N PRO A 106 -12.70 -9.00 -12.95
CA PRO A 106 -12.54 -8.25 -14.20
C PRO A 106 -11.17 -7.59 -14.30
N GLY A 107 -10.55 -7.65 -15.50
CA GLY A 107 -9.25 -7.04 -15.76
C GLY A 107 -9.29 -5.51 -15.59
N GLN A 108 -8.21 -4.95 -15.04
CA GLN A 108 -8.09 -3.52 -14.79
C GLN A 108 -7.03 -2.83 -15.68
N ALA A 109 -6.37 -3.56 -16.58
CA ALA A 109 -5.33 -3.01 -17.45
C ALA A 109 -5.93 -1.97 -18.43
N THR A 110 -5.23 -0.86 -18.58
CA THR A 110 -5.57 0.23 -19.51
C THR A 110 -4.52 0.46 -20.58
N THR A 111 -3.41 -0.27 -20.50
CA THR A 111 -2.27 -0.20 -21.42
C THR A 111 -2.04 -1.51 -22.14
N THR A 112 -1.32 -1.42 -23.26
CA THR A 112 -0.83 -2.53 -24.04
C THR A 112 0.70 -2.55 -24.05
N MET A 113 1.31 -3.61 -24.57
CA MET A 113 2.77 -3.68 -24.72
C MET A 113 3.34 -2.57 -25.61
N ASN A 114 2.51 -1.96 -26.47
CA ASN A 114 2.95 -0.92 -27.42
C ASN A 114 2.96 0.49 -26.80
N ASP A 115 2.04 0.79 -25.86
CA ASP A 115 1.86 2.14 -25.30
C ASP A 115 2.25 2.27 -23.82
N ARG A 116 2.55 1.16 -23.12
CA ARG A 116 2.87 1.14 -21.69
C ARG A 116 4.04 2.05 -21.28
N LEU A 117 5.06 2.22 -22.14
CA LEU A 117 6.21 3.08 -21.84
C LEU A 117 5.79 4.56 -21.83
N GLU A 118 5.07 4.99 -22.86
CA GLU A 118 4.57 6.36 -22.97
C GLU A 118 3.62 6.69 -21.83
N LYS A 119 2.62 5.86 -21.61
CA LYS A 119 1.64 6.02 -20.53
C LYS A 119 2.28 5.99 -19.13
N GLY A 120 3.28 5.15 -18.94
CA GLY A 120 4.02 5.10 -17.69
C GLY A 120 4.88 6.35 -17.45
N ALA A 121 5.51 6.88 -18.49
CA ALA A 121 6.25 8.15 -18.40
C ALA A 121 5.31 9.33 -18.10
N GLU A 122 4.10 9.36 -18.67
CA GLU A 122 3.06 10.33 -18.34
C GLU A 122 2.63 10.20 -16.85
N ALA A 123 2.41 8.99 -16.36
CA ALA A 123 2.06 8.74 -14.97
C ALA A 123 3.18 9.20 -14.01
N GLN A 124 4.45 8.90 -14.32
CA GLN A 124 5.58 9.41 -13.54
C GLN A 124 5.64 10.94 -13.50
N ALA A 125 5.44 11.60 -14.66
CA ALA A 125 5.43 13.05 -14.74
C ALA A 125 4.30 13.66 -13.91
N LYS A 126 3.11 13.05 -13.93
CA LYS A 126 1.96 13.49 -13.13
C LYS A 126 2.21 13.40 -11.61
N ILE A 127 2.94 12.38 -11.15
CA ILE A 127 3.21 12.13 -9.73
C ILE A 127 4.41 12.96 -9.25
N PHE A 128 5.51 12.93 -10.00
CA PHE A 128 6.80 13.46 -9.55
C PHE A 128 7.25 14.74 -10.27
N GLY A 129 6.51 15.18 -11.29
CA GLY A 129 6.82 16.38 -12.07
C GLY A 129 7.38 16.09 -13.46
N GLU A 130 7.28 17.07 -14.35
CA GLU A 130 7.61 16.95 -15.79
C GLU A 130 9.04 16.47 -16.08
N HIS A 131 10.00 16.71 -15.16
CA HIS A 131 11.38 16.24 -15.31
C HIS A 131 11.49 14.70 -15.36
N MET A 132 10.45 13.98 -14.94
CA MET A 132 10.40 12.53 -15.00
C MET A 132 9.95 11.98 -16.35
N LYS A 133 9.35 12.80 -17.21
CA LYS A 133 8.79 12.38 -18.49
C LYS A 133 9.81 11.71 -19.40
N GLU A 134 11.08 12.07 -19.31
CA GLU A 134 12.17 11.50 -20.08
C GLU A 134 13.19 10.70 -19.25
N ALA A 135 12.87 10.46 -17.96
CA ALA A 135 13.77 9.73 -17.06
C ALA A 135 14.08 8.30 -17.54
N TRP A 136 13.17 7.69 -18.27
CA TRP A 136 13.36 6.36 -18.87
C TRP A 136 14.55 6.28 -19.83
N LYS A 137 15.00 7.41 -20.41
CA LYS A 137 16.18 7.49 -21.30
C LYS A 137 17.52 7.30 -20.56
N ARG A 138 17.53 7.39 -19.23
CA ARG A 138 18.73 7.27 -18.39
C ARG A 138 19.30 5.85 -18.27
N GLY A 139 18.60 4.83 -18.82
CA GLY A 139 19.07 3.45 -18.85
C GLY A 139 17.93 2.43 -18.78
N HIS A 140 18.29 1.16 -18.94
CA HIS A 140 17.30 0.10 -19.06
C HIS A 140 16.42 -0.09 -17.80
N ILE A 141 17.00 0.08 -16.59
CA ILE A 141 16.22 -0.03 -15.35
C ILE A 141 15.17 1.10 -15.29
N ASN A 142 15.54 2.35 -15.61
CA ASN A 142 14.59 3.46 -15.66
C ASN A 142 13.51 3.26 -16.73
N ARG A 143 13.88 2.66 -17.87
CA ARG A 143 12.92 2.31 -18.92
C ARG A 143 11.93 1.23 -18.45
N TRP A 144 12.40 0.20 -17.75
CA TRP A 144 11.53 -0.80 -17.15
C TRP A 144 10.66 -0.20 -16.03
N LEU A 145 11.22 0.67 -15.20
CA LEU A 145 10.46 1.39 -14.19
C LEU A 145 9.29 2.16 -14.82
N ALA A 146 9.54 2.93 -15.87
CA ALA A 146 8.49 3.67 -16.58
C ALA A 146 7.47 2.71 -17.23
N ALA A 147 7.92 1.72 -17.99
CA ALA A 147 7.03 0.82 -18.72
C ALA A 147 6.30 -0.17 -17.81
N ASN A 148 7.03 -0.89 -16.96
CA ASN A 148 6.47 -1.94 -16.11
C ASN A 148 5.81 -1.37 -14.85
N CYS A 149 6.53 -0.66 -13.98
CA CYS A 149 5.95 -0.18 -12.72
C CYS A 149 4.82 0.83 -12.99
N PHE A 150 5.11 1.88 -13.74
CA PHE A 150 4.12 2.93 -13.96
C PHE A 150 3.15 2.60 -15.10
N GLY A 151 3.62 2.06 -16.22
CA GLY A 151 2.78 1.75 -17.37
C GLY A 151 1.85 0.55 -17.15
N ASP A 152 2.34 -0.54 -16.58
CA ASP A 152 1.52 -1.74 -16.37
C ASP A 152 0.70 -1.70 -15.08
N PHE A 153 1.13 -0.96 -14.04
CA PHE A 153 0.46 -1.00 -12.73
C PHE A 153 -0.19 0.32 -12.33
N TYR A 154 0.47 1.47 -12.46
CA TYR A 154 -0.11 2.75 -12.04
C TYR A 154 -1.25 3.26 -12.92
N THR A 155 -1.27 2.86 -14.19
CA THR A 155 -2.35 3.23 -15.12
C THR A 155 -3.61 2.39 -14.97
N ARG A 156 -3.55 1.27 -14.25
CA ARG A 156 -4.69 0.35 -14.05
C ARG A 156 -5.83 1.04 -13.31
N THR A 157 -7.06 0.65 -13.60
CA THR A 157 -8.25 1.03 -12.82
C THR A 157 -8.28 0.29 -11.47
N GLY A 158 -9.33 0.51 -10.68
CA GLY A 158 -9.53 -0.15 -9.37
C GLY A 158 -8.93 0.60 -8.19
N LEU A 159 -7.83 1.33 -8.38
CA LEU A 159 -7.28 2.34 -7.47
C LEU A 159 -6.93 3.59 -8.26
N ASP A 160 -7.19 4.77 -7.69
CA ASP A 160 -6.73 6.04 -8.25
C ASP A 160 -5.25 6.32 -7.90
N LEU A 161 -4.66 7.36 -8.49
CA LEU A 161 -3.25 7.69 -8.25
C LEU A 161 -2.94 8.07 -6.79
N PRO A 162 -3.76 8.87 -6.09
CA PRO A 162 -3.57 9.10 -4.66
C PRO A 162 -3.57 7.83 -3.82
N GLN A 163 -4.48 6.90 -4.07
CA GLN A 163 -4.52 5.60 -3.39
C GLN A 163 -3.28 4.76 -3.71
N ARG A 164 -2.81 4.74 -4.97
CA ARG A 164 -1.59 4.03 -5.39
C ARG A 164 -0.35 4.58 -4.72
N GLU A 165 -0.23 5.89 -4.60
CA GLU A 165 0.89 6.51 -3.88
C GLU A 165 0.80 6.26 -2.37
N MET A 166 -0.38 6.28 -1.78
CA MET A 166 -0.56 5.93 -0.36
C MET A 166 -0.13 4.48 -0.07
N ILE A 167 -0.57 3.50 -0.84
CA ILE A 167 -0.17 2.10 -0.61
C ILE A 167 1.33 1.89 -0.88
N THR A 168 1.92 2.61 -1.83
CA THR A 168 3.36 2.58 -2.07
C THR A 168 4.12 3.14 -0.88
N PHE A 169 3.70 4.28 -0.33
CA PHE A 169 4.26 4.83 0.90
C PHE A 169 4.20 3.80 2.04
N CYS A 170 3.08 3.09 2.20
CA CYS A 170 2.91 2.04 3.20
C CYS A 170 3.87 0.85 2.98
N PHE A 171 4.08 0.39 1.73
CA PHE A 171 5.06 -0.66 1.43
C PHE A 171 6.46 -0.25 1.82
N LEU A 172 6.89 0.95 1.43
CA LEU A 172 8.24 1.46 1.67
C LEU A 172 8.48 1.72 3.16
N MET A 173 7.54 2.34 3.85
CA MET A 173 7.60 2.57 5.29
C MET A 173 7.77 1.25 6.05
N ALA A 174 6.95 0.25 5.72
CA ALA A 174 6.89 -1.01 6.44
C ALA A 174 8.10 -1.92 6.13
N GLN A 175 8.63 -1.94 4.88
CA GLN A 175 9.83 -2.72 4.60
C GLN A 175 11.10 -2.08 5.17
N GLY A 176 11.22 -0.72 5.13
CA GLY A 176 12.38 0.07 5.57
C GLY A 176 13.66 -0.16 4.77
N GLY A 177 14.71 0.59 5.08
CA GLY A 177 15.98 0.53 4.36
C GLY A 177 15.92 1.11 2.95
N CYS A 178 14.91 1.94 2.67
CA CYS A 178 14.68 2.59 1.37
C CYS A 178 14.19 4.03 1.56
N GLU A 179 14.79 4.75 2.49
CA GLU A 179 14.41 6.11 2.87
C GLU A 179 14.42 7.11 1.68
N PRO A 180 15.36 7.05 0.72
CA PRO A 180 15.30 7.92 -0.46
C PRO A 180 14.02 7.72 -1.28
N GLN A 181 13.57 6.46 -1.45
CA GLN A 181 12.34 6.15 -2.15
C GLN A 181 11.12 6.56 -1.32
N LEU A 182 11.16 6.36 0.00
CA LEU A 182 10.09 6.80 0.89
C LEU A 182 9.90 8.32 0.84
N ILE A 183 10.99 9.13 0.82
CA ILE A 183 10.95 10.59 0.62
C ILE A 183 10.31 10.93 -0.74
N ALA A 184 10.74 10.26 -1.81
CA ALA A 184 10.21 10.53 -3.15
C ALA A 184 8.69 10.26 -3.22
N HIS A 185 8.23 9.14 -2.68
CA HIS A 185 6.82 8.78 -2.67
C HIS A 185 5.98 9.60 -1.65
N ALA A 186 6.57 10.08 -0.55
CA ALA A 186 5.92 11.07 0.31
C ALA A 186 5.62 12.36 -0.47
N LYS A 187 6.60 12.89 -1.22
CA LYS A 187 6.41 14.06 -2.11
C LYS A 187 5.41 13.76 -3.23
N GLY A 188 5.46 12.56 -3.83
CA GLY A 188 4.48 12.11 -4.83
C GLY A 188 3.04 12.13 -4.29
N ASN A 189 2.84 11.65 -3.06
CA ASN A 189 1.57 11.75 -2.36
C ASN A 189 1.10 13.20 -2.22
N MET A 190 1.99 14.09 -1.74
CA MET A 190 1.65 15.51 -1.56
C MET A 190 1.29 16.20 -2.89
N ASN A 191 1.99 15.87 -3.97
CA ASN A 191 1.69 16.37 -5.31
C ASN A 191 0.30 15.93 -5.82
N LEU A 192 -0.21 14.81 -5.31
CA LEU A 192 -1.52 14.26 -5.66
C LEU A 192 -2.64 14.65 -4.66
N GLY A 193 -2.33 15.48 -3.65
CA GLY A 193 -3.31 15.97 -2.67
C GLY A 193 -3.36 15.21 -1.35
N ASN A 194 -2.59 14.16 -1.19
CA ASN A 194 -2.38 13.49 0.10
C ASN A 194 -1.33 14.29 0.89
N ASP A 195 -1.76 15.25 1.69
CA ASP A 195 -0.89 16.14 2.43
C ASP A 195 -0.08 15.43 3.55
N LYS A 196 0.82 16.17 4.20
CA LYS A 196 1.67 15.65 5.28
C LYS A 196 0.81 15.11 6.43
N ASP A 197 -0.24 15.82 6.81
CA ASP A 197 -1.10 15.44 7.92
C ASP A 197 -1.87 14.15 7.61
N PHE A 198 -2.31 13.98 6.36
CA PHE A 198 -2.88 12.71 5.89
C PHE A 198 -1.87 11.56 6.03
N LEU A 199 -0.62 11.75 5.60
CA LEU A 199 0.41 10.73 5.70
C LEU A 199 0.77 10.40 7.15
N VAL A 200 0.77 11.38 8.06
CA VAL A 200 0.94 11.14 9.51
C VAL A 200 -0.21 10.28 10.04
N ARG A 201 -1.46 10.54 9.63
CA ARG A 201 -2.61 9.69 9.98
C ARG A 201 -2.42 8.26 9.47
N VAL A 202 -1.94 8.09 8.24
CA VAL A 202 -1.62 6.76 7.66
C VAL A 202 -0.58 6.05 8.51
N VAL A 203 0.53 6.71 8.88
CA VAL A 203 1.56 6.14 9.77
C VAL A 203 0.96 5.73 11.10
N SER A 204 0.15 6.60 11.73
CA SER A 204 -0.49 6.34 13.02
C SER A 204 -1.37 5.08 12.98
N GLN A 205 -2.20 4.95 11.93
CA GLN A 205 -3.08 3.78 11.78
C GLN A 205 -2.33 2.48 11.48
N CYS A 206 -1.14 2.56 10.87
CA CYS A 206 -0.29 1.40 10.59
C CYS A 206 0.62 1.00 11.77
N LEU A 207 0.88 1.91 12.72
CA LEU A 207 1.83 1.72 13.82
C LEU A 207 1.64 0.41 14.61
N PRO A 208 0.41 -0.01 14.98
CA PRO A 208 0.21 -1.26 15.72
C PRO A 208 0.73 -2.50 14.97
N TYR A 209 0.85 -2.44 13.66
CA TYR A 209 1.17 -3.56 12.78
C TYR A 209 2.65 -3.60 12.34
N ILE A 210 3.33 -2.45 12.30
CA ILE A 210 4.72 -2.34 11.84
C ILE A 210 5.71 -1.93 12.95
N GLY A 211 5.18 -1.49 14.10
CA GLY A 211 5.96 -1.13 15.28
C GLY A 211 6.57 0.28 15.23
N TYR A 212 7.01 0.75 16.40
CA TYR A 212 7.53 2.09 16.60
C TYR A 212 8.74 2.46 15.72
N PRO A 213 9.77 1.61 15.55
CA PRO A 213 10.94 2.03 14.77
C PRO A 213 10.62 2.41 13.33
N ARG A 214 9.76 1.65 12.65
CA ARG A 214 9.32 1.93 11.29
C ARG A 214 8.45 3.18 11.21
N SER A 215 7.54 3.34 12.16
CA SER A 215 6.65 4.50 12.22
C SER A 215 7.41 5.79 12.52
N LEU A 216 8.31 5.80 13.50
CA LEU A 216 9.15 6.96 13.82
C LEU A 216 10.07 7.35 12.66
N ASN A 217 10.62 6.35 11.95
CA ASN A 217 11.42 6.61 10.74
C ASN A 217 10.57 7.28 9.64
N ALA A 218 9.34 6.80 9.43
CA ALA A 218 8.43 7.40 8.46
C ALA A 218 8.06 8.85 8.82
N VAL A 219 7.77 9.14 10.10
CA VAL A 219 7.53 10.53 10.56
C VAL A 219 8.76 11.40 10.31
N SER A 220 9.97 10.91 10.65
CA SER A 220 11.22 11.65 10.38
C SER A 220 11.47 11.91 8.89
N VAL A 221 10.97 11.03 8.01
CA VAL A 221 11.01 11.25 6.55
C VAL A 221 10.04 12.36 6.14
N LEU A 222 8.82 12.36 6.68
CA LEU A 222 7.82 13.41 6.40
C LEU A 222 8.28 14.79 6.86
N ASP A 223 9.10 14.87 7.91
CA ASP A 223 9.69 16.15 8.37
C ASP A 223 10.73 16.74 7.40
N LYS A 224 11.21 15.94 6.44
CA LYS A 224 12.18 16.35 5.41
C LYS A 224 11.52 16.68 4.06
N CYS A 225 10.20 16.51 3.94
CA CYS A 225 9.43 16.79 2.74
C CYS A 225 8.84 18.19 2.76
#